data_b7eb346f84c566b81d603771889cb15e
#
_entry.id   b7eb346f84c566b81d603771889cb15e
#
_cell.length_a   1.000
_cell.length_b   1.000
_cell.length_c   1.000
_cell.angle_alpha   90.00
_cell.angle_beta   90.00
_cell.angle_gamma   90.00
#
_symmetry.space_group_name_H-M   'P 1'
#
loop_
_entity.id
_entity.type
_entity.pdbx_description
1 polymer ?
#
loop_
_entity_poly.entity_id
_entity_poly.type
_entity_poly.pdbx_seq_one_letter_code
_entity_poly.pdbx_strand_id
1 'polypeptide(L)'
;MKHQTTRSTIFDLHGVPAFNQAFPLALQHVVAMIVGCVTPAIIVSGVAGLSEADSVILIQAALVTSALSTLLQLFPFIKTRYFAIGSGLPVIMGISFAYVPSMQSIAAEYDVATILGAMIVGGAVAVFVGLFIRSIRKFFPPLITGTVVFTIGLSLYPTAINYMAGGTGSKDYGSWQNWLVALLTLTIVTVLNHFGKGIWKLASILIGIIGGYIIALFFGMVDFSPIQDASFFQIPSPMHFGIRFEPSACIAIGLLFAINSIQAIGDFSATTSGGMNRMPTDQELQGGIVGYGISNILFSFLGGLPTATYSQNVGIVATTKVINRCVLAGAALILLVAG
;
A
#
# COMPACT_ATOMS: atom_id res chain seq x y z
N MET A 1 1.99 -7.33 -47.08
CA MET A 1 1.64 -6.25 -46.15
C MET A 1 2.32 -6.57 -44.82
N LYS A 2 3.39 -5.86 -44.45
CA LYS A 2 4.03 -5.99 -43.16
C LYS A 2 3.09 -5.35 -42.11
N HIS A 3 2.54 -6.14 -41.20
CA HIS A 3 1.93 -5.61 -39.98
C HIS A 3 2.99 -4.80 -39.23
N GLN A 4 2.99 -3.50 -39.41
CA GLN A 4 3.62 -2.60 -38.45
C GLN A 4 2.82 -2.75 -37.13
N THR A 5 3.34 -3.50 -36.17
CA THR A 5 2.90 -3.44 -34.81
C THR A 5 3.24 -2.05 -34.28
N THR A 6 2.29 -1.12 -34.39
CA THR A 6 2.38 0.18 -33.72
C THR A 6 2.56 -0.11 -32.24
N ARG A 7 3.78 0.15 -31.72
CA ARG A 7 4.03 0.06 -30.29
C ARG A 7 3.06 1.01 -29.61
N SER A 8 2.31 0.51 -28.62
CA SER A 8 1.42 1.35 -27.83
C SER A 8 2.24 2.40 -27.08
N THR A 9 1.66 3.56 -26.90
CA THR A 9 2.29 4.63 -26.13
C THR A 9 2.06 4.39 -24.62
N ILE A 10 2.87 5.04 -23.79
CA ILE A 10 2.67 5.01 -22.30
C ILE A 10 1.36 5.68 -21.88
N PHE A 11 0.70 6.41 -22.79
CA PHE A 11 -0.59 7.07 -22.58
C PHE A 11 -1.79 6.22 -23.02
N ASP A 12 -1.56 5.04 -23.60
CA ASP A 12 -2.60 4.09 -23.96
C ASP A 12 -2.83 3.11 -22.81
N LEU A 13 -4.07 2.84 -22.43
CA LEU A 13 -4.40 1.93 -21.33
C LEU A 13 -3.92 0.49 -21.62
N HIS A 14 -3.97 0.08 -22.88
CA HIS A 14 -3.65 -1.26 -23.35
C HIS A 14 -2.39 -1.27 -24.23
N GLY A 15 -1.77 -2.45 -24.32
CA GLY A 15 -0.60 -2.69 -25.15
C GLY A 15 0.70 -2.58 -24.37
N VAL A 16 1.81 -2.88 -25.03
CA VAL A 16 3.14 -2.95 -24.42
C VAL A 16 4.00 -1.80 -24.94
N PRO A 17 4.32 -0.79 -24.11
CA PRO A 17 5.19 0.31 -24.48
C PRO A 17 6.65 -0.16 -24.59
N ALA A 18 7.54 0.68 -25.13
CA ALA A 18 8.96 0.38 -25.17
C ALA A 18 9.55 0.27 -23.76
N PHE A 19 10.38 -0.73 -23.52
CA PHE A 19 10.96 -1.01 -22.20
C PHE A 19 11.72 0.17 -21.61
N ASN A 20 12.49 0.88 -22.43
CA ASN A 20 13.25 2.07 -22.02
C ASN A 20 12.39 3.25 -21.53
N GLN A 21 11.11 3.27 -21.92
CA GLN A 21 10.13 4.25 -21.43
C GLN A 21 9.35 3.70 -20.23
N ALA A 22 8.98 2.42 -20.29
CA ALA A 22 8.17 1.79 -19.24
C ALA A 22 8.94 1.59 -17.93
N PHE A 23 10.18 1.15 -17.99
CA PHE A 23 10.97 0.79 -16.81
C PHE A 23 11.24 1.96 -15.86
N PRO A 24 11.70 3.15 -16.31
CA PRO A 24 11.88 4.30 -15.41
C PRO A 24 10.58 4.75 -14.75
N LEU A 25 9.45 4.67 -15.47
CA LEU A 25 8.14 5.02 -14.93
C LEU A 25 7.64 3.98 -13.92
N ALA A 26 7.87 2.69 -14.19
CA ALA A 26 7.60 1.63 -13.22
C ALA A 26 8.41 1.84 -11.93
N LEU A 27 9.70 2.14 -12.06
CA LEU A 27 10.57 2.43 -10.91
C LEU A 27 10.09 3.66 -10.12
N GLN A 28 9.58 4.69 -10.80
CA GLN A 28 8.97 5.86 -10.15
C GLN A 28 7.80 5.47 -9.26
N HIS A 29 6.94 4.56 -9.72
CA HIS A 29 5.85 4.03 -8.91
C HIS A 29 6.35 3.21 -7.72
N VAL A 30 7.38 2.38 -7.90
CA VAL A 30 8.00 1.61 -6.81
C VAL A 30 8.57 2.53 -5.74
N VAL A 31 9.35 3.52 -6.12
CA VAL A 31 9.95 4.51 -5.20
C VAL A 31 8.88 5.23 -4.36
N ALA A 32 7.72 5.53 -4.96
CA ALA A 32 6.63 6.18 -4.25
C ALA A 32 5.89 5.28 -3.26
N MET A 33 5.92 3.95 -3.45
CA MET A 33 5.06 3.03 -2.70
C MET A 33 5.82 2.06 -1.77
N ILE A 34 7.08 1.72 -2.05
CA ILE A 34 7.79 0.65 -1.35
C ILE A 34 7.84 0.87 0.16
N VAL A 35 8.15 2.09 0.57
CA VAL A 35 8.19 2.47 1.99
C VAL A 35 6.81 2.33 2.62
N GLY A 36 5.76 2.75 1.92
CA GLY A 36 4.38 2.59 2.37
C GLY A 36 3.95 1.14 2.53
N CYS A 37 4.49 0.23 1.74
CA CYS A 37 4.22 -1.21 1.87
C CYS A 37 4.96 -1.84 3.05
N VAL A 38 6.21 -1.42 3.32
CA VAL A 38 7.07 -2.00 4.35
C VAL A 38 6.76 -1.44 5.75
N THR A 39 6.54 -0.14 5.88
CA THR A 39 6.37 0.52 7.19
C THR A 39 5.24 -0.07 8.04
N PRO A 40 4.02 -0.33 7.57
CA PRO A 40 2.99 -0.95 8.39
C PRO A 40 3.37 -2.34 8.92
N ALA A 41 4.10 -3.14 8.10
CA ALA A 41 4.57 -4.45 8.54
C ALA A 41 5.61 -4.33 9.67
N ILE A 42 6.56 -3.38 9.57
CA ILE A 42 7.52 -3.08 10.64
C ILE A 42 6.78 -2.64 11.92
N ILE A 43 5.78 -1.77 11.80
CA ILE A 43 5.00 -1.30 12.94
C ILE A 43 4.28 -2.45 13.63
N VAL A 44 3.60 -3.30 12.86
CA VAL A 44 2.84 -4.43 13.40
C VAL A 44 3.78 -5.46 14.02
N SER A 45 4.88 -5.81 13.35
CA SER A 45 5.87 -6.77 13.87
C SER A 45 6.49 -6.31 15.19
N GLY A 46 6.81 -5.02 15.31
CA GLY A 46 7.35 -4.43 16.53
C GLY A 46 6.36 -4.50 17.70
N VAL A 47 5.08 -4.18 17.47
CA VAL A 47 4.05 -4.26 18.52
C VAL A 47 3.71 -5.70 18.89
N ALA A 48 3.67 -6.61 17.91
CA ALA A 48 3.42 -8.04 18.13
C ALA A 48 4.61 -8.76 18.81
N GLY A 49 5.76 -8.10 18.96
CA GLY A 49 6.97 -8.69 19.53
C GLY A 49 7.51 -9.86 18.72
N LEU A 50 7.38 -9.80 17.37
CA LEU A 50 7.83 -10.87 16.48
C LEU A 50 9.35 -11.01 16.52
N SER A 51 9.84 -12.23 16.29
CA SER A 51 11.26 -12.46 16.04
C SER A 51 11.72 -11.71 14.78
N GLU A 52 13.03 -11.49 14.63
CA GLU A 52 13.57 -10.86 13.41
C GLU A 52 13.19 -11.65 12.14
N ALA A 53 13.25 -12.98 12.21
CA ALA A 53 12.89 -13.86 11.09
C ALA A 53 11.39 -13.71 10.73
N ASP A 54 10.49 -13.70 11.72
CA ASP A 54 9.06 -13.53 11.48
C ASP A 54 8.73 -12.13 10.97
N SER A 55 9.46 -11.11 11.45
CA SER A 55 9.32 -9.72 10.96
C SER A 55 9.70 -9.61 9.48
N VAL A 56 10.77 -10.29 9.05
CA VAL A 56 11.17 -10.37 7.64
C VAL A 56 10.08 -11.06 6.82
N ILE A 57 9.55 -12.19 7.29
CA ILE A 57 8.46 -12.91 6.60
C ILE A 57 7.22 -12.02 6.44
N LEU A 58 6.85 -11.25 7.47
CA LEU A 58 5.70 -10.33 7.41
C LEU A 58 5.93 -9.20 6.38
N ILE A 59 7.16 -8.65 6.33
CA ILE A 59 7.53 -7.61 5.37
C ILE A 59 7.50 -8.16 3.94
N GLN A 60 8.06 -9.34 3.71
CA GLN A 60 8.03 -10.00 2.41
C GLN A 60 6.59 -10.29 1.96
N ALA A 61 5.77 -10.86 2.86
CA ALA A 61 4.37 -11.10 2.58
C ALA A 61 3.64 -9.79 2.21
N ALA A 62 3.96 -8.67 2.88
CA ALA A 62 3.40 -7.36 2.58
C ALA A 62 3.76 -6.87 1.16
N LEU A 63 5.01 -7.04 0.73
CA LEU A 63 5.45 -6.67 -0.63
C LEU A 63 4.82 -7.56 -1.69
N VAL A 64 4.87 -8.88 -1.51
CA VAL A 64 4.30 -9.87 -2.44
C VAL A 64 2.79 -9.66 -2.60
N THR A 65 2.05 -9.51 -1.50
CA THR A 65 0.59 -9.34 -1.55
C THR A 65 0.18 -7.98 -2.13
N SER A 66 0.97 -6.93 -1.91
CA SER A 66 0.79 -5.63 -2.59
C SER A 66 0.97 -5.76 -4.10
N ALA A 67 2.00 -6.49 -4.55
CA ALA A 67 2.25 -6.77 -5.96
C ALA A 67 1.10 -7.56 -6.60
N LEU A 68 0.70 -8.67 -5.99
CA LEU A 68 -0.37 -9.53 -6.49
C LEU A 68 -1.73 -8.82 -6.49
N SER A 69 -2.04 -8.02 -5.44
CA SER A 69 -3.25 -7.19 -5.40
C SER A 69 -3.26 -6.15 -6.53
N THR A 70 -2.11 -5.55 -6.83
CA THR A 70 -1.95 -4.61 -7.94
C THR A 70 -2.21 -5.30 -9.28
N LEU A 71 -1.62 -6.46 -9.52
CA LEU A 71 -1.83 -7.22 -10.76
C LEU A 71 -3.30 -7.61 -10.95
N LEU A 72 -3.98 -8.04 -9.87
CA LEU A 72 -5.41 -8.37 -9.91
C LEU A 72 -6.26 -7.15 -10.28
N GLN A 73 -5.91 -5.97 -9.77
CA GLN A 73 -6.62 -4.73 -10.11
C GLN A 73 -6.39 -4.30 -11.57
N LEU A 74 -5.16 -4.40 -12.06
CA LEU A 74 -4.78 -4.01 -13.41
C LEU A 74 -5.39 -4.92 -14.47
N PHE A 75 -5.43 -6.23 -14.19
CA PHE A 75 -5.88 -7.27 -15.13
C PHE A 75 -7.06 -8.03 -14.52
N PRO A 76 -8.29 -7.56 -14.76
CA PRO A 76 -9.47 -8.21 -14.21
C PRO A 76 -9.50 -9.70 -14.58
N PHE A 77 -9.51 -10.56 -13.57
CA PHE A 77 -9.48 -12.01 -13.75
C PHE A 77 -10.79 -12.56 -14.29
N ILE A 78 -11.91 -12.00 -13.80
CA ILE A 78 -13.25 -12.31 -14.29
C ILE A 78 -13.89 -10.99 -14.70
N LYS A 79 -14.43 -10.94 -15.91
CA LYS A 79 -15.19 -9.80 -16.40
C LYS A 79 -16.40 -10.28 -17.19
N THR A 80 -17.57 -10.13 -16.58
CA THR A 80 -18.86 -10.40 -17.19
C THR A 80 -19.59 -9.07 -17.43
N ARG A 81 -20.78 -9.12 -18.04
CA ARG A 81 -21.60 -7.92 -18.26
C ARG A 81 -21.99 -7.21 -16.96
N TYR A 82 -22.15 -7.94 -15.85
CA TYR A 82 -22.69 -7.45 -14.59
C TYR A 82 -21.70 -7.48 -13.42
N PHE A 83 -20.62 -8.21 -13.57
CA PHE A 83 -19.68 -8.48 -12.50
C PHE A 83 -18.25 -8.52 -13.01
N ALA A 84 -17.33 -7.93 -12.25
CA ALA A 84 -15.90 -8.01 -12.52
C ALA A 84 -15.12 -8.20 -11.20
N ILE A 85 -13.96 -8.85 -11.30
CA ILE A 85 -12.95 -8.94 -10.22
C ILE A 85 -11.72 -8.20 -10.72
N GLY A 86 -11.45 -7.05 -10.14
CA GLY A 86 -10.45 -6.07 -10.59
C GLY A 86 -11.08 -4.93 -11.39
N SER A 87 -10.56 -3.72 -11.19
CA SER A 87 -11.07 -2.50 -11.84
C SER A 87 -10.69 -2.42 -13.31
N GLY A 88 -9.53 -2.96 -13.68
CA GLY A 88 -8.90 -2.73 -14.97
C GLY A 88 -8.41 -1.30 -15.14
N LEU A 89 -8.30 -0.54 -14.08
CA LEU A 89 -7.76 0.83 -14.06
C LEU A 89 -6.28 0.83 -13.71
N PRO A 90 -5.53 1.87 -14.11
CA PRO A 90 -4.11 2.01 -13.75
C PRO A 90 -3.96 2.46 -12.30
N VAL A 91 -4.21 1.54 -11.37
CA VAL A 91 -4.10 1.77 -9.92
C VAL A 91 -3.12 0.79 -9.30
N ILE A 92 -2.47 1.23 -8.24
CA ILE A 92 -1.54 0.44 -7.44
C ILE A 92 -2.20 0.17 -6.08
N MET A 93 -2.02 -1.06 -5.61
CA MET A 93 -2.44 -1.50 -4.29
C MET A 93 -1.22 -1.67 -3.39
N GLY A 94 -1.38 -1.36 -2.12
CA GLY A 94 -0.34 -1.58 -1.12
C GLY A 94 -0.93 -1.64 0.27
N ILE A 95 -0.12 -1.98 1.28
CA ILE A 95 -0.59 -2.07 2.66
C ILE A 95 -1.10 -0.70 3.12
N SER A 96 -2.31 -0.67 3.65
CA SER A 96 -2.99 0.57 3.98
C SER A 96 -2.69 1.04 5.40
N PHE A 97 -2.25 2.28 5.53
CA PHE A 97 -2.07 2.95 6.83
C PHE A 97 -3.38 3.13 7.61
N ALA A 98 -4.53 3.10 6.94
CA ALA A 98 -5.83 3.21 7.59
C ALA A 98 -6.08 2.11 8.63
N TYR A 99 -5.48 0.94 8.46
CA TYR A 99 -5.61 -0.19 9.36
C TYR A 99 -4.58 -0.20 10.49
N VAL A 100 -3.49 0.59 10.39
CA VAL A 100 -2.37 0.51 11.32
C VAL A 100 -2.78 0.68 12.77
N PRO A 101 -3.59 1.68 13.19
CA PRO A 101 -3.99 1.80 14.59
C PRO A 101 -4.75 0.57 15.10
N SER A 102 -5.67 0.02 14.29
CA SER A 102 -6.41 -1.19 14.68
C SER A 102 -5.54 -2.44 14.66
N MET A 103 -4.64 -2.58 13.69
CA MET A 103 -3.68 -3.69 13.66
C MET A 103 -2.73 -3.64 14.86
N GLN A 104 -2.27 -2.45 15.28
CA GLN A 104 -1.46 -2.30 16.49
C GLN A 104 -2.23 -2.72 17.75
N SER A 105 -3.48 -2.30 17.89
CA SER A 105 -4.32 -2.69 19.01
C SER A 105 -4.54 -4.20 19.05
N ILE A 106 -4.86 -4.81 17.92
CA ILE A 106 -5.07 -6.26 17.80
C ILE A 106 -3.76 -7.02 18.05
N ALA A 107 -2.63 -6.56 17.49
CA ALA A 107 -1.33 -7.18 17.70
C ALA A 107 -0.87 -7.12 19.16
N ALA A 108 -1.19 -6.03 19.88
CA ALA A 108 -0.85 -5.85 21.30
C ALA A 108 -1.73 -6.71 22.24
N GLU A 109 -3.00 -6.93 21.87
CA GLU A 109 -3.95 -7.69 22.70
C GLU A 109 -3.97 -9.18 22.37
N TYR A 110 -3.75 -9.53 21.09
CA TYR A 110 -3.81 -10.89 20.55
C TYR A 110 -2.52 -11.23 19.80
N ASP A 111 -2.62 -11.39 18.46
CA ASP A 111 -1.50 -11.79 17.60
C ASP A 111 -1.74 -11.40 16.13
N VAL A 112 -0.75 -11.67 15.27
CA VAL A 112 -0.86 -11.47 13.81
C VAL A 112 -1.90 -12.40 13.18
N ALA A 113 -2.08 -13.64 13.69
CA ALA A 113 -3.08 -14.56 13.20
C ALA A 113 -4.50 -13.99 13.31
N THR A 114 -4.77 -13.24 14.37
CA THR A 114 -6.04 -12.55 14.60
C THR A 114 -6.27 -11.41 13.59
N ILE A 115 -5.22 -10.65 13.22
CA ILE A 115 -5.29 -9.65 12.15
C ILE A 115 -5.67 -10.33 10.83
N LEU A 116 -5.03 -11.45 10.49
CA LEU A 116 -5.28 -12.19 9.25
C LEU A 116 -6.71 -12.77 9.20
N GLY A 117 -7.21 -13.28 10.31
CA GLY A 117 -8.61 -13.74 10.42
C GLY A 117 -9.61 -12.59 10.26
N ALA A 118 -9.37 -11.47 10.92
CA ALA A 118 -10.19 -10.28 10.79
C ALA A 118 -10.16 -9.70 9.35
N MET A 119 -9.03 -9.81 8.66
CA MET A 119 -8.86 -9.41 7.25
C MET A 119 -9.74 -10.24 6.30
N ILE A 120 -9.94 -11.54 6.56
CA ILE A 120 -10.87 -12.37 5.78
C ILE A 120 -12.30 -11.83 5.90
N VAL A 121 -12.74 -11.57 7.13
CA VAL A 121 -14.08 -11.01 7.40
C VAL A 121 -14.21 -9.63 6.76
N GLY A 122 -13.21 -8.77 6.92
CA GLY A 122 -13.16 -7.45 6.29
C GLY A 122 -13.23 -7.52 4.78
N GLY A 123 -12.48 -8.44 4.15
CA GLY A 123 -12.54 -8.67 2.71
C GLY A 123 -13.95 -9.08 2.24
N ALA A 124 -14.65 -9.94 3.01
CA ALA A 124 -16.04 -10.29 2.73
C ALA A 124 -16.97 -9.06 2.82
N VAL A 125 -16.77 -8.19 3.82
CA VAL A 125 -17.50 -6.92 3.93
C VAL A 125 -17.23 -6.03 2.69
N ALA A 126 -15.99 -5.91 2.24
CA ALA A 126 -15.66 -5.15 1.03
C ALA A 126 -16.32 -5.72 -0.23
N VAL A 127 -16.34 -7.05 -0.38
CA VAL A 127 -17.07 -7.71 -1.48
C VAL A 127 -18.54 -7.33 -1.44
N PHE A 128 -19.18 -7.40 -0.26
CA PHE A 128 -20.57 -7.00 -0.09
C PHE A 128 -20.79 -5.52 -0.47
N VAL A 129 -19.95 -4.61 0.02
CA VAL A 129 -20.01 -3.18 -0.36
C VAL A 129 -19.85 -3.00 -1.87
N GLY A 130 -18.92 -3.71 -2.50
CA GLY A 130 -18.68 -3.67 -3.94
C GLY A 130 -19.90 -4.10 -4.76
N LEU A 131 -20.60 -5.16 -4.34
CA LEU A 131 -21.81 -5.62 -5.02
C LEU A 131 -22.93 -4.56 -5.00
N PHE A 132 -23.03 -3.76 -3.95
CA PHE A 132 -24.05 -2.74 -3.77
C PHE A 132 -23.54 -1.31 -4.06
N ILE A 133 -22.35 -1.17 -4.68
CA ILE A 133 -21.69 0.12 -4.87
C ILE A 133 -22.54 1.16 -5.58
N ARG A 134 -23.38 0.78 -6.55
CA ARG A 134 -24.27 1.66 -7.29
C ARG A 134 -25.23 2.42 -6.36
N SER A 135 -25.72 1.77 -5.32
CA SER A 135 -26.62 2.35 -4.35
C SER A 135 -25.87 3.15 -3.28
N ILE A 136 -24.68 2.70 -2.91
CA ILE A 136 -23.88 3.26 -1.82
C ILE A 136 -23.16 4.54 -2.24
N ARG A 137 -22.56 4.59 -3.45
CA ARG A 137 -21.71 5.71 -3.89
C ARG A 137 -22.38 7.09 -3.85
N LYS A 138 -23.68 7.14 -4.04
CA LYS A 138 -24.44 8.41 -4.01
C LYS A 138 -24.45 9.09 -2.64
N PHE A 139 -24.22 8.33 -1.57
CA PHE A 139 -24.17 8.85 -0.20
C PHE A 139 -22.77 9.35 0.20
N PHE A 140 -21.75 9.14 -0.66
CA PHE A 140 -20.37 9.47 -0.37
C PHE A 140 -19.79 10.48 -1.37
N PRO A 141 -20.16 11.76 -1.24
CA PRO A 141 -19.56 12.82 -2.04
C PRO A 141 -18.06 12.99 -1.68
N PRO A 142 -17.27 13.65 -2.54
CA PRO A 142 -15.82 13.84 -2.35
C PRO A 142 -15.42 14.43 -1.00
N LEU A 143 -16.30 15.24 -0.39
CA LEU A 143 -16.07 15.81 0.94
C LEU A 143 -15.93 14.71 2.01
N ILE A 144 -16.83 13.72 1.99
CA ILE A 144 -16.77 12.60 2.95
C ILE A 144 -15.49 11.80 2.76
N THR A 145 -15.12 11.48 1.51
CA THR A 145 -13.88 10.76 1.21
C THR A 145 -12.65 11.54 1.69
N GLY A 146 -12.61 12.85 1.45
CA GLY A 146 -11.52 13.71 1.92
C GLY A 146 -11.43 13.75 3.46
N THR A 147 -12.57 13.84 4.15
CA THR A 147 -12.61 13.80 5.62
C THR A 147 -12.10 12.47 6.17
N VAL A 148 -12.46 11.35 5.55
CA VAL A 148 -11.93 10.02 5.93
C VAL A 148 -10.40 9.99 5.81
N VAL A 149 -9.83 10.40 4.69
CA VAL A 149 -8.38 10.42 4.48
C VAL A 149 -7.67 11.34 5.50
N PHE A 150 -8.25 12.51 5.76
CA PHE A 150 -7.74 13.44 6.76
C PHE A 150 -7.74 12.83 8.17
N THR A 151 -8.84 12.17 8.56
CA THR A 151 -8.95 11.52 9.87
C THR A 151 -7.95 10.36 10.02
N ILE A 152 -7.72 9.57 8.96
CA ILE A 152 -6.69 8.53 8.95
C ILE A 152 -5.32 9.17 9.22
N GLY A 153 -4.99 10.27 8.54
CA GLY A 153 -3.74 11.00 8.78
C GLY A 153 -3.60 11.42 10.26
N LEU A 154 -4.63 12.00 10.84
CA LEU A 154 -4.63 12.41 12.26
C LEU A 154 -4.45 11.22 13.22
N SER A 155 -5.08 10.08 12.94
CA SER A 155 -4.99 8.89 13.81
C SER A 155 -3.59 8.29 13.88
N LEU A 156 -2.71 8.61 12.92
CA LEU A 156 -1.33 8.13 12.88
C LEU A 156 -0.34 9.00 13.66
N TYR A 157 -0.75 10.19 14.13
CA TYR A 157 0.16 11.08 14.88
C TYR A 157 0.78 10.43 16.13
N PRO A 158 0.02 9.74 17.01
CA PRO A 158 0.61 9.10 18.18
C PRO A 158 1.67 8.05 17.79
N THR A 159 1.39 7.26 16.75
CA THR A 159 2.34 6.27 16.21
C THR A 159 3.60 6.96 15.70
N ALA A 160 3.46 8.02 14.91
CA ALA A 160 4.59 8.78 14.38
C ALA A 160 5.46 9.36 15.49
N ILE A 161 4.86 9.98 16.51
CA ILE A 161 5.58 10.56 17.67
C ILE A 161 6.35 9.47 18.42
N ASN A 162 5.76 8.30 18.65
CA ASN A 162 6.43 7.19 19.31
C ASN A 162 7.66 6.71 18.53
N TYR A 163 7.58 6.62 17.20
CA TYR A 163 8.72 6.26 16.36
C TYR A 163 9.78 7.35 16.30
N MET A 164 9.38 8.63 16.26
CA MET A 164 10.32 9.76 16.34
C MET A 164 11.10 9.77 17.66
N ALA A 165 10.48 9.29 18.74
CA ALA A 165 11.13 9.14 20.04
C ALA A 165 12.05 7.91 20.14
N GLY A 166 12.12 7.05 19.10
CA GLY A 166 12.96 5.85 19.06
C GLY A 166 12.21 4.53 19.15
N GLY A 167 10.87 4.53 19.14
CA GLY A 167 10.02 3.35 19.28
C GLY A 167 9.76 2.96 20.74
N THR A 168 8.51 2.59 21.02
CA THR A 168 8.09 2.17 22.37
C THR A 168 8.87 0.92 22.81
N GLY A 169 9.48 0.98 23.99
CA GLY A 169 10.27 -0.13 24.56
C GLY A 169 11.77 -0.09 24.26
N SER A 170 12.24 0.86 23.43
CA SER A 170 13.68 1.04 23.24
C SER A 170 14.33 1.65 24.50
N LYS A 171 15.58 1.26 24.79
CA LYS A 171 16.34 1.78 25.93
C LYS A 171 16.57 3.29 25.84
N ASP A 172 16.66 3.81 24.61
CA ASP A 172 16.94 5.21 24.30
C ASP A 172 15.69 6.00 23.93
N TYR A 173 14.49 5.50 24.32
CA TYR A 173 13.23 6.18 24.06
C TYR A 173 13.24 7.61 24.60
N GLY A 174 12.89 8.57 23.73
CA GLY A 174 12.87 9.99 24.07
C GLY A 174 14.23 10.67 24.07
N SER A 175 15.33 9.98 23.71
CA SER A 175 16.65 10.60 23.64
C SER A 175 16.70 11.75 22.64
N TRP A 176 17.57 12.73 22.90
CA TRP A 176 17.72 13.88 22.01
C TRP A 176 18.24 13.49 20.62
N GLN A 177 19.03 12.41 20.53
CA GLN A 177 19.53 11.88 19.27
C GLN A 177 18.38 11.38 18.38
N ASN A 178 17.45 10.61 18.96
CA ASN A 178 16.26 10.13 18.26
C ASN A 178 15.44 11.29 17.70
N TRP A 179 15.18 12.31 18.50
CA TRP A 179 14.45 13.51 18.08
C TRP A 179 15.19 14.28 17.01
N LEU A 180 16.51 14.42 17.12
CA LEU A 180 17.32 15.14 16.11
C LEU A 180 17.25 14.42 14.75
N VAL A 181 17.52 13.10 14.73
CA VAL A 181 17.44 12.30 13.50
C VAL A 181 16.05 12.37 12.88
N ALA A 182 15.00 12.21 13.69
CA ALA A 182 13.62 12.27 13.23
C ALA A 182 13.26 13.65 12.65
N LEU A 183 13.62 14.76 13.33
CA LEU A 183 13.32 16.11 12.85
C LEU A 183 14.11 16.47 11.58
N LEU A 184 15.36 16.06 11.47
CA LEU A 184 16.15 16.26 10.25
C LEU A 184 15.57 15.47 9.09
N THR A 185 15.21 14.19 9.32
CA THR A 185 14.53 13.36 8.31
C THR A 185 13.22 13.99 7.86
N LEU A 186 12.37 14.41 8.81
CA LEU A 186 11.11 15.09 8.52
C LEU A 186 11.34 16.39 7.71
N THR A 187 12.38 17.15 8.05
CA THR A 187 12.73 18.38 7.34
C THR A 187 13.13 18.07 5.89
N ILE A 188 13.99 17.06 5.68
CA ILE A 188 14.38 16.62 4.32
C ILE A 188 13.15 16.24 3.49
N VAL A 189 12.28 15.39 4.06
CA VAL A 189 11.03 14.96 3.38
C VAL A 189 10.16 16.16 3.04
N THR A 190 9.91 17.04 4.01
CA THR A 190 9.01 18.19 3.84
C THR A 190 9.55 19.17 2.80
N VAL A 191 10.84 19.49 2.84
CA VAL A 191 11.50 20.39 1.88
C VAL A 191 11.42 19.79 0.47
N LEU A 192 11.78 18.52 0.30
CA LEU A 192 11.73 17.88 -1.00
C LEU A 192 10.29 17.72 -1.52
N ASN A 193 9.35 17.42 -0.66
CA ASN A 193 7.95 17.29 -1.06
C ASN A 193 7.33 18.63 -1.46
N HIS A 194 7.67 19.71 -0.78
CA HIS A 194 7.11 21.04 -1.04
C HIS A 194 7.81 21.78 -2.19
N PHE A 195 9.13 21.81 -2.17
CA PHE A 195 9.96 22.59 -3.14
C PHE A 195 10.51 21.71 -4.27
N GLY A 196 10.57 20.40 -4.10
CA GLY A 196 11.07 19.47 -5.11
C GLY A 196 10.18 19.43 -6.35
N LYS A 197 10.80 19.14 -7.51
CA LYS A 197 10.13 18.98 -8.80
C LYS A 197 10.45 17.59 -9.36
N GLY A 198 9.52 17.05 -10.15
CA GLY A 198 9.71 15.76 -10.82
C GLY A 198 10.02 14.64 -9.83
N ILE A 199 11.08 13.88 -10.10
CA ILE A 199 11.46 12.70 -9.30
C ILE A 199 11.85 13.04 -7.86
N TRP A 200 12.43 14.23 -7.60
CA TRP A 200 12.81 14.67 -6.25
C TRP A 200 11.61 14.78 -5.31
N LYS A 201 10.49 15.30 -5.83
CA LYS A 201 9.24 15.36 -5.07
C LYS A 201 8.67 13.97 -4.81
N LEU A 202 8.68 13.09 -5.80
CA LEU A 202 8.11 11.74 -5.72
C LEU A 202 8.95 10.83 -4.81
N ALA A 203 10.27 10.97 -4.87
CA ALA A 203 11.22 10.21 -4.05
C ALA A 203 11.49 10.85 -2.67
N SER A 204 10.79 11.92 -2.30
CA SER A 204 11.08 12.69 -1.09
C SER A 204 11.14 11.84 0.19
N ILE A 205 10.21 10.89 0.34
CA ILE A 205 10.17 9.98 1.49
C ILE A 205 11.38 9.05 1.49
N LEU A 206 11.69 8.43 0.34
CA LEU A 206 12.84 7.53 0.21
C LEU A 206 14.16 8.27 0.48
N ILE A 207 14.32 9.46 -0.12
CA ILE A 207 15.51 10.29 0.10
C ILE A 207 15.62 10.73 1.57
N GLY A 208 14.48 11.05 2.20
CA GLY A 208 14.44 11.37 3.62
C GLY A 208 14.88 10.20 4.50
N ILE A 209 14.43 9.00 4.20
CA ILE A 209 14.84 7.78 4.94
C ILE A 209 16.34 7.52 4.75
N ILE A 210 16.86 7.59 3.52
CA ILE A 210 18.30 7.42 3.26
C ILE A 210 19.10 8.50 4.00
N GLY A 211 18.67 9.76 3.94
CA GLY A 211 19.31 10.86 4.65
C GLY A 211 19.28 10.66 6.17
N GLY A 212 18.14 10.29 6.72
CA GLY A 212 17.98 9.96 8.14
C GLY A 212 18.85 8.78 8.58
N TYR A 213 18.94 7.75 7.75
CA TYR A 213 19.79 6.59 7.99
C TYR A 213 21.30 6.97 8.01
N ILE A 214 21.72 7.81 7.07
CA ILE A 214 23.10 8.35 7.04
C ILE A 214 23.39 9.15 8.31
N ILE A 215 22.45 10.01 8.75
CA ILE A 215 22.61 10.78 9.99
C ILE A 215 22.68 9.83 11.20
N ALA A 216 21.83 8.81 11.28
CA ALA A 216 21.84 7.81 12.34
C ALA A 216 23.16 7.03 12.41
N LEU A 217 23.79 6.77 11.24
CA LEU A 217 25.12 6.15 11.17
C LEU A 217 26.19 7.00 11.87
N PHE A 218 26.18 8.33 11.67
CA PHE A 218 27.13 9.23 12.36
C PHE A 218 26.96 9.24 13.87
N PHE A 219 25.76 8.95 14.36
CA PHE A 219 25.48 8.83 15.80
C PHE A 219 25.70 7.40 16.35
N GLY A 220 26.13 6.44 15.51
CA GLY A 220 26.32 5.06 15.93
C GLY A 220 25.03 4.34 16.34
N MET A 221 23.88 4.78 15.82
CA MET A 221 22.56 4.25 16.15
C MET A 221 22.14 3.06 15.28
N VAL A 222 22.97 2.67 14.31
CA VAL A 222 22.65 1.61 13.34
C VAL A 222 23.38 0.34 13.70
N ASP A 223 22.65 -0.75 13.86
CA ASP A 223 23.18 -2.10 14.00
C ASP A 223 23.11 -2.83 12.64
N PHE A 224 24.23 -3.40 12.22
CA PHE A 224 24.36 -4.16 10.97
C PHE A 224 24.33 -5.66 11.20
N SER A 225 24.28 -6.11 12.44
CA SER A 225 24.31 -7.56 12.75
C SER A 225 23.19 -8.35 12.07
N PRO A 226 21.92 -7.84 11.94
CA PRO A 226 20.85 -8.59 11.30
C PRO A 226 21.11 -8.88 9.80
N ILE A 227 21.95 -8.07 9.13
CA ILE A 227 22.24 -8.25 7.70
C ILE A 227 23.08 -9.51 7.46
N GLN A 228 23.91 -9.92 8.44
CA GLN A 228 24.81 -11.06 8.28
C GLN A 228 24.05 -12.39 8.24
N ASP A 229 22.91 -12.48 8.90
CA ASP A 229 22.08 -13.67 9.00
C ASP A 229 20.92 -13.68 7.97
N ALA A 230 20.78 -12.61 7.18
CA ALA A 230 19.71 -12.47 6.20
C ALA A 230 19.93 -13.40 5.00
N SER A 231 18.93 -14.22 4.66
CA SER A 231 18.93 -15.01 3.43
C SER A 231 18.73 -14.10 2.21
N PHE A 232 19.52 -14.33 1.15
CA PHE A 232 19.42 -13.53 -0.08
C PHE A 232 18.10 -13.74 -0.85
N PHE A 233 17.46 -14.90 -0.67
CA PHE A 233 16.19 -15.23 -1.29
C PHE A 233 15.34 -16.09 -0.35
N GLN A 234 14.11 -15.66 -0.14
CA GLN A 234 13.15 -16.39 0.69
C GLN A 234 11.77 -16.32 0.03
N ILE A 235 11.04 -17.42 0.02
CA ILE A 235 9.67 -17.48 -0.50
C ILE A 235 8.71 -17.34 0.69
N PRO A 236 7.71 -16.45 0.63
CA PRO A 236 6.70 -16.35 1.69
C PRO A 236 6.04 -17.70 1.95
N SER A 237 6.05 -18.14 3.19
CA SER A 237 5.42 -19.40 3.60
C SER A 237 3.93 -19.19 3.82
N PRO A 238 3.03 -19.83 3.02
CA PRO A 238 1.61 -19.73 3.26
C PRO A 238 1.25 -20.21 4.67
N MET A 239 0.31 -19.53 5.31
CA MET A 239 -0.19 -19.87 6.65
C MET A 239 0.88 -19.83 7.78
N HIS A 240 2.03 -19.14 7.57
CA HIS A 240 3.10 -19.07 8.56
C HIS A 240 2.60 -18.60 9.94
N PHE A 241 1.81 -17.53 9.97
CA PHE A 241 1.25 -16.98 11.20
C PHE A 241 -0.05 -17.67 11.64
N GLY A 242 -0.64 -18.53 10.79
CA GLY A 242 -1.97 -19.11 11.03
C GLY A 242 -3.10 -18.08 10.83
N ILE A 243 -4.32 -18.48 11.18
CA ILE A 243 -5.54 -17.65 11.09
C ILE A 243 -6.35 -17.88 12.36
N ARG A 244 -6.72 -16.78 13.04
CA ARG A 244 -7.58 -16.79 14.21
C ARG A 244 -8.70 -15.77 14.05
N PHE A 245 -9.91 -16.13 14.46
CA PHE A 245 -11.05 -15.23 14.41
C PHE A 245 -11.40 -14.77 15.82
N GLU A 246 -11.33 -13.44 16.06
CA GLU A 246 -11.82 -12.79 17.25
C GLU A 246 -12.93 -11.81 16.89
N PRO A 247 -14.12 -11.90 17.48
CA PRO A 247 -15.27 -11.09 17.08
C PRO A 247 -15.01 -9.58 17.14
N SER A 248 -14.32 -9.10 18.16
CA SER A 248 -13.97 -7.69 18.32
C SER A 248 -13.06 -7.19 17.19
N ALA A 249 -12.02 -7.95 16.87
CA ALA A 249 -11.09 -7.67 15.78
C ALA A 249 -11.79 -7.73 14.42
N CYS A 250 -12.66 -8.73 14.20
CA CYS A 250 -13.44 -8.89 12.97
C CYS A 250 -14.37 -7.71 12.73
N ILE A 251 -15.05 -7.21 13.77
CA ILE A 251 -15.93 -6.02 13.66
C ILE A 251 -15.07 -4.77 13.36
N ALA A 252 -13.98 -4.54 14.09
CA ALA A 252 -13.13 -3.36 13.91
C ALA A 252 -12.55 -3.30 12.50
N ILE A 253 -11.91 -4.39 12.04
CA ILE A 253 -11.32 -4.48 10.70
C ILE A 253 -12.41 -4.47 9.63
N GLY A 254 -13.56 -5.14 9.85
CA GLY A 254 -14.69 -5.14 8.92
C GLY A 254 -15.24 -3.73 8.65
N LEU A 255 -15.39 -2.91 9.70
CA LEU A 255 -15.80 -1.51 9.57
C LEU A 255 -14.76 -0.70 8.77
N LEU A 256 -13.47 -0.91 9.02
CA LEU A 256 -12.41 -0.24 8.26
C LEU A 256 -12.41 -0.64 6.79
N PHE A 257 -12.71 -1.91 6.45
CA PHE A 257 -12.85 -2.35 5.07
C PHE A 257 -14.03 -1.65 4.37
N ALA A 258 -15.15 -1.45 5.05
CA ALA A 258 -16.26 -0.66 4.52
C ALA A 258 -15.84 0.79 4.25
N ILE A 259 -15.14 1.44 5.19
CA ILE A 259 -14.63 2.81 5.07
C ILE A 259 -13.60 2.91 3.93
N ASN A 260 -12.65 1.98 3.85
CA ASN A 260 -11.65 1.96 2.77
C ASN A 260 -12.26 1.69 1.39
N SER A 261 -13.38 0.97 1.32
CA SER A 261 -14.13 0.83 0.06
C SER A 261 -14.63 2.18 -0.46
N ILE A 262 -14.97 3.10 0.45
CA ILE A 262 -15.37 4.47 0.10
C ILE A 262 -14.15 5.29 -0.37
N GLN A 263 -13.01 5.17 0.31
CA GLN A 263 -11.75 5.78 -0.14
C GLN A 263 -11.38 5.31 -1.56
N ALA A 264 -11.52 4.00 -1.84
CA ALA A 264 -11.23 3.43 -3.14
C ALA A 264 -12.09 4.04 -4.26
N ILE A 265 -13.37 4.42 -3.99
CA ILE A 265 -14.19 5.16 -4.96
C ILE A 265 -13.52 6.50 -5.32
N GLY A 266 -12.99 7.19 -4.33
CA GLY A 266 -12.25 8.45 -4.53
C GLY A 266 -11.00 8.24 -5.39
N ASP A 267 -10.19 7.24 -5.07
CA ASP A 267 -8.95 6.94 -5.78
C ASP A 267 -9.20 6.48 -7.23
N PHE A 268 -10.20 5.62 -7.48
CA PHE A 268 -10.59 5.25 -8.84
C PHE A 268 -11.11 6.45 -9.64
N SER A 269 -11.89 7.31 -8.99
CA SER A 269 -12.40 8.54 -9.61
C SER A 269 -11.26 9.53 -9.93
N ALA A 270 -10.32 9.72 -9.03
CA ALA A 270 -9.15 10.57 -9.24
C ALA A 270 -8.24 10.01 -10.35
N THR A 271 -8.03 8.69 -10.40
CA THR A 271 -7.28 8.03 -11.46
C THR A 271 -7.92 8.26 -12.84
N THR A 272 -9.22 8.05 -12.95
CA THR A 272 -9.91 8.18 -14.24
C THR A 272 -10.11 9.63 -14.66
N SER A 273 -10.49 10.52 -13.75
CA SER A 273 -10.65 11.95 -14.07
C SER A 273 -9.28 12.61 -14.32
N GLY A 274 -8.30 12.34 -13.48
CA GLY A 274 -6.96 12.90 -13.59
C GLY A 274 -6.18 12.29 -14.76
N GLY A 275 -6.09 10.97 -14.87
CA GLY A 275 -5.29 10.27 -15.88
C GLY A 275 -5.98 10.11 -17.23
N MET A 276 -7.29 9.84 -17.25
CA MET A 276 -8.02 9.41 -18.44
C MET A 276 -9.08 10.44 -18.93
N ASN A 277 -9.23 11.58 -18.25
CA ASN A 277 -10.22 12.63 -18.55
C ASN A 277 -11.67 12.11 -18.66
N ARG A 278 -12.04 11.13 -17.84
CA ARG A 278 -13.39 10.58 -17.76
C ARG A 278 -13.73 10.14 -16.33
N MET A 279 -15.02 9.96 -16.06
CA MET A 279 -15.45 9.33 -14.81
C MET A 279 -15.33 7.81 -14.87
N PRO A 280 -15.16 7.13 -13.72
CA PRO A 280 -15.17 5.67 -13.69
C PRO A 280 -16.57 5.15 -13.98
N THR A 281 -16.64 4.02 -14.66
CA THR A 281 -17.89 3.30 -14.85
C THR A 281 -18.31 2.55 -13.59
N ASP A 282 -19.59 2.24 -13.45
CA ASP A 282 -20.08 1.44 -12.32
C ASP A 282 -19.43 0.05 -12.27
N GLN A 283 -19.09 -0.53 -13.42
CA GLN A 283 -18.41 -1.80 -13.51
C GLN A 283 -16.95 -1.72 -13.03
N GLU A 284 -16.24 -0.64 -13.34
CA GLU A 284 -14.87 -0.40 -12.86
C GLU A 284 -14.85 -0.23 -11.33
N LEU A 285 -15.79 0.54 -10.79
CA LEU A 285 -15.93 0.71 -9.34
C LEU A 285 -16.29 -0.59 -8.65
N GLN A 286 -17.30 -1.30 -9.16
CA GLN A 286 -17.71 -2.60 -8.62
C GLN A 286 -16.56 -3.60 -8.65
N GLY A 287 -15.95 -3.79 -9.83
CA GLY A 287 -14.85 -4.73 -10.02
C GLY A 287 -13.63 -4.38 -9.16
N GLY A 288 -13.34 -3.08 -9.01
CA GLY A 288 -12.25 -2.60 -8.16
C GLY A 288 -12.46 -2.94 -6.70
N ILE A 289 -13.64 -2.66 -6.15
CA ILE A 289 -13.93 -2.91 -4.72
C ILE A 289 -14.11 -4.40 -4.44
N VAL A 290 -14.75 -5.15 -5.35
CA VAL A 290 -14.83 -6.62 -5.23
C VAL A 290 -13.44 -7.24 -5.33
N GLY A 291 -12.61 -6.80 -6.27
CA GLY A 291 -11.22 -7.24 -6.41
C GLY A 291 -10.38 -6.94 -5.17
N TYR A 292 -10.56 -5.76 -4.59
CA TYR A 292 -9.96 -5.38 -3.32
C TYR A 292 -10.37 -6.33 -2.18
N GLY A 293 -11.66 -6.66 -2.03
CA GLY A 293 -12.12 -7.59 -1.02
C GLY A 293 -11.57 -9.00 -1.22
N ILE A 294 -11.66 -9.53 -2.45
CA ILE A 294 -11.18 -10.87 -2.78
C ILE A 294 -9.67 -10.99 -2.61
N SER A 295 -8.88 -10.00 -3.05
CA SER A 295 -7.43 -10.02 -2.87
C SER A 295 -7.05 -10.09 -1.40
N ASN A 296 -7.71 -9.32 -0.54
CA ASN A 296 -7.46 -9.35 0.90
C ASN A 296 -7.85 -10.70 1.54
N ILE A 297 -8.95 -11.33 1.12
CA ILE A 297 -9.28 -12.70 1.56
C ILE A 297 -8.20 -13.69 1.16
N LEU A 298 -7.79 -13.69 -0.11
CA LEU A 298 -6.81 -14.65 -0.62
C LEU A 298 -5.42 -14.45 0.00
N PHE A 299 -5.01 -13.21 0.17
CA PHE A 299 -3.66 -12.89 0.60
C PHE A 299 -3.48 -12.89 2.11
N SER A 300 -4.56 -12.98 2.90
CA SER A 300 -4.46 -13.30 4.32
C SER A 300 -3.82 -14.68 4.53
N PHE A 301 -4.06 -15.65 3.63
CA PHE A 301 -3.42 -16.97 3.67
C PHE A 301 -1.93 -16.94 3.34
N LEU A 302 -1.43 -15.87 2.70
CA LEU A 302 0.00 -15.65 2.46
C LEU A 302 0.67 -14.82 3.57
N GLY A 303 -0.07 -14.49 4.64
CA GLY A 303 0.44 -13.64 5.72
C GLY A 303 0.48 -12.15 5.37
N GLY A 304 -0.17 -11.73 4.26
CA GLY A 304 -0.22 -10.32 3.86
C GLY A 304 -1.14 -9.50 4.76
N LEU A 305 -0.75 -8.26 5.01
CA LEU A 305 -1.57 -7.30 5.76
C LEU A 305 -2.62 -6.63 4.83
N PRO A 306 -3.67 -5.98 5.41
CA PRO A 306 -4.72 -5.35 4.62
C PRO A 306 -4.21 -4.33 3.60
N THR A 307 -4.44 -4.61 2.32
CA THR A 307 -4.09 -3.72 1.21
C THR A 307 -5.23 -2.75 0.88
N ALA A 308 -4.91 -1.61 0.30
CA ALA A 308 -5.87 -0.67 -0.30
C ALA A 308 -5.23 0.07 -1.49
N THR A 309 -6.02 0.90 -2.17
CA THR A 309 -5.52 1.77 -3.24
C THR A 309 -4.54 2.81 -2.69
N TYR A 310 -3.46 3.07 -3.43
CA TYR A 310 -2.43 4.05 -3.03
C TYR A 310 -2.67 5.40 -3.69
N SER A 311 -3.17 6.36 -2.93
CA SER A 311 -3.49 7.72 -3.40
C SER A 311 -2.26 8.47 -3.92
N GLN A 312 -1.04 8.23 -3.39
CA GLN A 312 0.19 8.81 -3.92
C GLN A 312 0.48 8.33 -5.35
N ASN A 313 0.25 7.06 -5.65
CA ASN A 313 0.42 6.51 -7.00
C ASN A 313 -0.70 7.00 -7.94
N VAL A 314 -1.91 7.19 -7.44
CA VAL A 314 -3.01 7.87 -8.16
C VAL A 314 -2.58 9.29 -8.55
N GLY A 315 -1.93 10.03 -7.63
CA GLY A 315 -1.35 11.35 -7.91
C GLY A 315 -0.32 11.34 -9.03
N ILE A 316 0.53 10.30 -9.10
CA ILE A 316 1.50 10.14 -10.21
C ILE A 316 0.75 9.95 -11.54
N VAL A 317 -0.21 9.04 -11.60
CA VAL A 317 -1.02 8.79 -12.82
C VAL A 317 -1.75 10.06 -13.26
N ALA A 318 -2.38 10.78 -12.32
CA ALA A 318 -3.10 12.01 -12.61
C ALA A 318 -2.20 13.13 -13.14
N THR A 319 -0.97 13.22 -12.66
CA THR A 319 -0.01 14.26 -13.04
C THR A 319 0.72 13.93 -14.34
N THR A 320 1.20 12.70 -14.48
CA THR A 320 2.00 12.26 -15.64
C THR A 320 1.15 11.87 -16.83
N LYS A 321 -0.13 11.56 -16.63
CA LYS A 321 -1.05 10.98 -17.61
C LYS A 321 -0.60 9.60 -18.12
N VAL A 322 0.37 8.97 -17.48
CA VAL A 322 0.81 7.61 -17.79
C VAL A 322 -0.22 6.64 -17.26
N ILE A 323 -1.01 6.08 -18.13
CA ILE A 323 -2.13 5.17 -17.79
C ILE A 323 -1.90 3.73 -18.25
N ASN A 324 -0.77 3.44 -18.86
CA ASN A 324 -0.49 2.12 -19.41
C ASN A 324 -0.34 1.07 -18.29
N ARG A 325 -1.17 0.01 -18.36
CA ARG A 325 -1.19 -1.05 -17.34
C ARG A 325 0.13 -1.81 -17.24
N CYS A 326 0.87 -1.95 -18.36
CA CYS A 326 2.16 -2.65 -18.35
C CYS A 326 3.22 -1.88 -17.55
N VAL A 327 3.15 -0.55 -17.52
CA VAL A 327 4.05 0.27 -16.67
C VAL A 327 3.81 -0.04 -15.20
N LEU A 328 2.54 -0.04 -14.77
CA LEU A 328 2.18 -0.32 -13.38
C LEU A 328 2.40 -1.80 -13.02
N ALA A 329 2.17 -2.71 -13.98
CA ALA A 329 2.51 -4.13 -13.81
C ALA A 329 4.03 -4.33 -13.64
N GLY A 330 4.84 -3.55 -14.34
CA GLY A 330 6.30 -3.52 -14.14
C GLY A 330 6.66 -3.13 -12.70
N ALA A 331 5.98 -2.13 -12.12
CA ALA A 331 6.16 -1.76 -10.72
C ALA A 331 5.77 -2.91 -9.77
N ALA A 332 4.63 -3.58 -10.03
CA ALA A 332 4.21 -4.74 -9.25
C ALA A 332 5.21 -5.91 -9.35
N LEU A 333 5.76 -6.18 -10.54
CA LEU A 333 6.78 -7.21 -10.71
C LEU A 333 8.10 -6.89 -9.97
N ILE A 334 8.52 -5.63 -9.95
CA ILE A 334 9.68 -5.21 -9.16
C ILE A 334 9.45 -5.46 -7.68
N LEU A 335 8.25 -5.13 -7.16
CA LEU A 335 7.89 -5.41 -5.76
C LEU A 335 7.82 -6.92 -5.48
N LEU A 336 7.33 -7.72 -6.41
CA LEU A 336 7.26 -9.17 -6.26
C LEU A 336 8.65 -9.80 -6.15
N VAL A 337 9.64 -9.24 -6.84
CA VAL A 337 11.04 -9.69 -6.78
C VAL A 337 11.73 -9.17 -5.52
N ALA A 338 11.32 -8.01 -5.00
CA ALA A 338 11.87 -7.43 -3.77
C ALA A 338 11.32 -8.07 -2.48
N GLY A 339 10.16 -8.74 -2.54
CA GLY A 339 9.54 -9.48 -1.44
C GLY A 339 9.79 -10.98 -1.57
#